data_a319063d6554acf0bdac4553fb438e7d
#
_entry.id   a319063d6554acf0bdac4553fb438e7d
#
_cell.length_a   1.000
_cell.length_b   1.000
_cell.length_c   1.000
_cell.angle_alpha   90.00
_cell.angle_beta   90.00
_cell.angle_gamma   90.00
#
_symmetry.space_group_name_H-M   'P 1'
#
loop_
_entity.id
_entity.type
_entity.pdbx_description
1 polymer ?
#
loop_
_entity_poly.entity_id
_entity_poly.type
_entity_poly.pdbx_seq_one_letter_code
_entity_poly.pdbx_strand_id
1 'polypeptide(L)' 'MHALKLTQIGNSVGVILPKEVLARLKLEKGDLVYLTDSADGVRLTPHDP' A
#
# COMPACT_ATOMS: atom_id res chain seq x y z
N MET A 1 -5.51 9.25 -9.68
CA MET A 1 -5.64 7.79 -9.50
C MET A 1 -4.41 7.08 -10.01
N HIS A 2 -3.97 6.06 -9.30
CA HIS A 2 -2.84 5.23 -9.73
C HIS A 2 -3.32 3.83 -10.05
N ALA A 3 -2.87 3.32 -11.17
CA ALA A 3 -3.07 1.90 -11.48
C ALA A 3 -1.77 1.19 -11.10
N LEU A 4 -1.86 0.24 -10.20
CA LEU A 4 -0.69 -0.49 -9.72
C LEU A 4 -0.73 -1.92 -10.25
N LYS A 5 0.40 -2.36 -10.78
CA LYS A 5 0.51 -3.69 -11.32
C LYS A 5 0.96 -4.66 -10.22
N LEU A 6 0.31 -5.80 -10.15
CA LEU A 6 0.73 -6.83 -9.21
C LEU A 6 2.03 -7.44 -9.68
N THR A 7 2.96 -7.59 -8.78
CA THR A 7 4.32 -8.06 -9.07
C THR A 7 4.66 -9.20 -8.14
N GLN A 8 5.35 -10.20 -8.65
CA GLN A 8 5.80 -11.30 -7.82
C GLN A 8 6.93 -10.86 -6.91
N ILE A 9 6.82 -11.16 -5.62
CA ILE A 9 7.83 -10.85 -4.62
C ILE A 9 8.06 -12.14 -3.83
N GLY A 10 9.18 -12.81 -4.13
CA GLY A 10 9.42 -14.13 -3.54
C GLY A 10 8.31 -15.09 -3.93
N ASN A 11 7.66 -15.69 -2.94
CA ASN A 11 6.52 -16.59 -3.15
C ASN A 11 5.18 -15.87 -3.07
N SER A 12 5.21 -14.54 -2.96
CA SER A 12 4.00 -13.73 -2.79
C SER A 12 3.80 -12.82 -3.98
N VAL A 13 2.69 -12.13 -3.98
CA VAL A 13 2.36 -11.10 -4.97
C VAL A 13 2.17 -9.80 -4.23
N GLY A 14 2.74 -8.73 -4.75
CA GLY A 14 2.64 -7.44 -4.10
C GLY A 14 2.56 -6.30 -5.09
N VAL A 15 2.61 -5.10 -4.57
CA VAL A 15 2.62 -3.89 -5.40
C VAL A 15 3.73 -2.96 -4.90
N ILE A 16 4.25 -2.18 -5.83
CA ILE A 16 5.24 -1.15 -5.50
C ILE A 16 4.50 0.17 -5.42
N LEU A 17 4.57 0.82 -4.27
CA LEU A 17 3.91 2.10 -4.07
C LEU A 17 4.75 3.22 -4.70
N PRO A 18 4.12 4.08 -5.51
CA PRO A 18 4.83 5.22 -6.09
C PRO A 18 5.33 6.17 -5.00
N LYS A 19 6.44 6.85 -5.31
CA LYS A 19 7.03 7.80 -4.36
C LYS A 19 6.04 8.88 -3.92
N GLU A 20 5.21 9.34 -4.85
CA GLU A 20 4.25 10.39 -4.52
C GLU A 20 3.16 9.90 -3.57
N VAL A 21 2.83 8.61 -3.62
CA VAL A 21 1.88 8.03 -2.66
C VAL A 21 2.54 7.94 -1.29
N LEU A 22 3.80 7.50 -1.26
CA LEU A 22 4.54 7.43 0.00
C LEU A 22 4.67 8.81 0.64
N ALA A 23 4.96 9.83 -0.16
CA ALA A 23 5.08 11.19 0.34
C ALA A 23 3.75 11.69 0.89
N ARG A 24 2.65 11.40 0.19
CA ARG A 24 1.33 11.81 0.64
C ARG A 24 0.96 11.18 1.98
N LEU A 25 1.31 9.92 2.17
CA LEU A 25 1.02 9.19 3.39
C LEU A 25 2.11 9.39 4.44
N LYS A 26 3.19 10.07 4.10
CA LYS A 26 4.34 10.29 4.98
C LYS A 26 4.94 8.98 5.46
N LEU A 27 5.09 8.04 4.51
CA LEU A 27 5.65 6.73 4.78
C LEU A 27 7.07 6.63 4.27
N GLU A 28 7.87 5.88 5.00
CA GLU A 28 9.24 5.59 4.65
C GLU A 28 9.49 4.09 4.74
N LYS A 29 10.59 3.66 4.16
CA LYS A 29 11.02 2.27 4.25
C LYS A 29 11.05 1.82 5.71
N GLY A 30 10.42 0.71 5.98
CA GLY A 30 10.37 0.16 7.34
C GLY A 30 9.13 0.54 8.12
N ASP A 31 8.37 1.53 7.65
CA ASP A 31 7.13 1.91 8.31
C ASP A 31 6.07 0.85 8.11
N LEU A 32 5.12 0.83 9.03
CA LEU A 32 3.98 -0.08 8.93
C LEU A 32 2.83 0.60 8.21
N VAL A 33 2.14 -0.19 7.40
CA VAL A 33 0.87 0.24 6.82
C VAL A 33 -0.18 -0.79 7.20
N TYR A 34 -1.42 -0.35 7.22
CA TYR A 34 -2.53 -1.19 7.62
C TYR A 34 -3.51 -1.34 6.48
N LEU A 35 -3.98 -2.55 6.27
CA LEU A 35 -5.02 -2.83 5.29
C LEU A 35 -6.30 -3.11 6.04
N THR A 36 -7.33 -2.34 5.73
CA THR A 36 -8.63 -2.54 6.35
C THR A 36 -9.65 -2.82 5.26
N ASP A 37 -10.65 -3.61 5.59
CA ASP A 37 -11.68 -3.96 4.62
C ASP A 37 -12.58 -2.78 4.33
N SER A 38 -13.02 -2.69 3.08
CA SER A 38 -14.02 -1.72 2.68
C SER A 38 -15.01 -2.41 1.76
N ALA A 39 -16.10 -1.74 1.45
CA ALA A 39 -17.16 -2.33 0.63
C ALA A 39 -16.65 -2.78 -0.74
N ASP A 40 -15.71 -2.03 -1.31
CA ASP A 40 -15.21 -2.29 -2.66
C ASP A 40 -13.83 -2.93 -2.70
N GLY A 41 -13.30 -3.33 -1.56
CA GLY A 41 -11.96 -3.89 -1.52
C GLY A 41 -11.28 -3.62 -0.19
N VAL A 42 -10.07 -3.07 -0.24
CA VAL A 42 -9.33 -2.76 0.97
C VAL A 42 -8.84 -1.32 0.92
N ARG A 43 -8.63 -0.77 2.09
CA ARG A 43 -8.08 0.56 2.27
C ARG A 43 -6.69 0.43 2.87
N LEU A 44 -5.72 1.15 2.31
CA LEU A 44 -4.36 1.16 2.83
C LEU A 44 -4.13 2.48 3.55
N THR A 45 -3.69 2.42 4.79
CA THR A 45 -3.55 3.61 5.62
C THR A 45 -2.32 3.47 6.52
N PRO A 46 -1.66 4.59 6.85
CA PRO A 46 -0.55 4.55 7.82
C PRO A 46 -1.04 4.56 9.26
N HIS A 47 -2.34 4.64 9.48
CA HIS A 47 -2.90 4.73 10.83
C HIS A 47 -3.49 3.39 11.26
N ASP A 48 -3.22 3.03 12.52
CA ASP A 48 -3.76 1.84 13.14
C ASP A 48 -5.29 1.99 13.21
N PRO A 49 -6.05 1.04 12.69
CA PRO A 49 -7.51 1.13 12.71
C PRO A 49 -8.13 1.04 14.10
#